data_2a731c8b52a2534c078481077135a130
#
_entry.id   2a731c8b52a2534c078481077135a130
#
_cell.length_a   1.000
_cell.length_b   1.000
_cell.length_c   1.000
_cell.angle_alpha   90.00
_cell.angle_beta   90.00
_cell.angle_gamma   90.00
#
_symmetry.space_group_name_H-M   'P 1'
#
loop_
_entity.id
_entity.type
_entity.pdbx_description
1 polymer ?
#
loop_
_entity_poly.entity_id
_entity_poly.type
_entity_poly.pdbx_seq_one_letter_code
_entity_poly.pdbx_strand_id
1 'polypeptide(L)'
;MFKYHITNYCWNYYSYGITGDLYGWIKSFLSNRTQAVKLDGCLSSVIAILSGVPQGSVLGPILFVLFINDLVDCFKNLAVSTKLFADDLKLYTSYGLTDSSCDLTEALHRVTVWAKKWQLTINSTKCNVLRIVNPRCKNKSDIVYDLNGSSLKVLSVVKD
;
A
#
# COMPACT_ATOMS: atom_id res chain seq x y z
N MET A 1 19.14 7.07 8.20
CA MET A 1 17.90 7.33 8.96
C MET A 1 17.14 8.48 8.27
N PHE A 2 16.26 8.17 7.34
CA PHE A 2 15.59 9.18 6.52
C PHE A 2 14.36 9.67 7.26
N LYS A 3 14.38 10.94 7.67
CA LYS A 3 13.24 11.67 8.24
C LYS A 3 12.29 12.06 7.09
N TYR A 4 11.34 11.20 6.72
CA TYR A 4 10.24 11.66 5.90
C TYR A 4 9.15 12.20 6.80
N HIS A 5 9.13 13.51 6.84
CA HIS A 5 8.17 14.28 7.59
C HIS A 5 6.75 14.03 7.06
N ILE A 6 5.80 14.07 7.96
CA ILE A 6 4.35 14.27 7.78
C ILE A 6 4.03 15.25 6.64
N THR A 7 4.94 16.17 6.31
CA THR A 7 4.84 17.09 5.17
C THR A 7 4.64 16.41 3.81
N ASN A 8 5.10 15.18 3.60
CA ASN A 8 4.90 14.50 2.32
C ASN A 8 3.46 13.98 2.15
N TYR A 9 2.78 13.64 3.25
CA TYR A 9 1.34 13.32 3.20
C TYR A 9 0.50 14.52 2.74
N CYS A 10 0.93 15.74 3.09
CA CYS A 10 0.22 16.95 2.75
C CYS A 10 0.19 17.24 1.24
N TRP A 11 1.17 16.79 0.44
CA TRP A 11 1.17 16.98 -1.01
C TRP A 11 0.03 16.22 -1.69
N ASN A 12 -0.28 15.01 -1.23
CA ASN A 12 -1.40 14.24 -1.77
C ASN A 12 -2.74 14.92 -1.49
N TYR A 13 -2.92 15.49 -0.29
CA TYR A 13 -4.16 16.19 0.03
C TYR A 13 -4.41 17.40 -0.85
N TYR A 14 -3.35 18.13 -1.21
CA TYR A 14 -3.45 19.26 -2.12
C TYR A 14 -3.95 18.84 -3.51
N SER A 15 -3.50 17.69 -4.03
CA SER A 15 -3.94 17.14 -5.33
C SER A 15 -5.42 16.75 -5.34
N TYR A 16 -6.00 16.47 -4.18
CA TYR A 16 -7.45 16.25 -4.00
C TYR A 16 -8.26 17.53 -3.78
N GLY A 17 -7.67 18.71 -3.97
CA GLY A 17 -8.34 20.00 -3.80
C GLY A 17 -8.48 20.45 -2.34
N ILE A 18 -7.82 19.78 -1.40
CA ILE A 18 -7.78 20.20 0.00
C ILE A 18 -6.78 21.36 0.12
N THR A 19 -7.29 22.58 0.23
CA THR A 19 -6.50 23.82 0.25
C THR A 19 -6.92 24.75 1.40
N GLY A 20 -6.25 25.88 1.54
CA GLY A 20 -6.62 26.91 2.51
C GLY A 20 -6.56 26.44 3.96
N ASP A 21 -7.55 26.87 4.75
CA ASP A 21 -7.60 26.61 6.19
C ASP A 21 -7.72 25.14 6.54
N LEU A 22 -8.46 24.38 5.74
CA LEU A 22 -8.58 22.92 5.94
C LEU A 22 -7.24 22.21 5.77
N TYR A 23 -6.46 22.59 4.75
CA TYR A 23 -5.11 22.05 4.58
C TYR A 23 -4.21 22.43 5.77
N GLY A 24 -4.24 23.71 6.19
CA GLY A 24 -3.49 24.18 7.34
C GLY A 24 -3.84 23.42 8.62
N TRP A 25 -5.11 23.16 8.82
CA TRP A 25 -5.61 22.38 9.95
C TRP A 25 -5.14 20.91 9.92
N ILE A 26 -5.27 20.21 8.80
CA ILE A 26 -4.78 18.82 8.66
C ILE A 26 -3.27 18.77 8.89
N LYS A 27 -2.53 19.71 8.34
CA LYS A 27 -1.08 19.80 8.55
C LYS A 27 -0.74 19.97 10.03
N SER A 28 -1.43 20.86 10.73
CA SER A 28 -1.28 21.04 12.19
C SER A 28 -1.66 19.78 12.96
N PHE A 29 -2.78 19.13 12.60
CA PHE A 29 -3.24 17.89 13.22
C PHE A 29 -2.21 16.76 13.13
N LEU A 30 -1.48 16.65 12.04
CA LEU A 30 -0.47 15.64 11.81
C LEU A 30 0.91 16.01 12.36
N SER A 31 1.22 17.29 12.56
CA SER A 31 2.55 17.77 12.92
C SER A 31 2.80 17.75 14.42
N ASN A 32 4.08 17.70 14.80
CA ASN A 32 4.55 17.83 16.20
C ASN A 32 3.87 16.90 17.20
N ARG A 33 3.50 15.71 16.73
CA ARG A 33 2.86 14.70 17.57
C ARG A 33 3.90 13.90 18.35
N THR A 34 3.53 13.52 19.56
CA THR A 34 4.33 12.64 20.42
C THR A 34 3.49 11.49 20.94
N GLN A 35 4.14 10.42 21.36
CA GLN A 35 3.49 9.29 21.99
C GLN A 35 4.28 8.79 23.19
N ALA A 36 3.57 8.22 24.14
CA ALA A 36 4.12 7.45 25.24
C ALA A 36 3.21 6.24 25.51
N VAL A 37 3.80 5.16 26.00
CA VAL A 37 3.06 3.97 26.42
C VAL A 37 2.76 4.09 27.91
N LYS A 38 1.51 3.82 28.31
CA LYS A 38 1.10 3.75 29.71
C LYS A 38 0.79 2.30 30.08
N LEU A 39 1.49 1.77 31.07
CA LEU A 39 1.29 0.43 31.60
C LEU A 39 1.29 0.51 33.14
N ASP A 40 0.27 -0.02 33.77
CA ASP A 40 0.13 -0.08 35.23
C ASP A 40 0.42 1.24 35.94
N GLY A 41 -0.05 2.35 35.38
CA GLY A 41 0.15 3.69 35.94
C GLY A 41 1.50 4.34 35.62
N CYS A 42 2.47 3.59 35.08
CA CYS A 42 3.77 4.09 34.66
C CYS A 42 3.74 4.54 33.18
N LEU A 43 4.43 5.65 32.87
CA LEU A 43 4.59 6.17 31.54
C LEU A 43 6.01 5.88 31.04
N SER A 44 6.12 5.45 29.79
CA SER A 44 7.40 5.40 29.09
C SER A 44 7.93 6.82 28.79
N SER A 45 9.17 6.90 28.33
CA SER A 45 9.68 8.13 27.72
C SER A 45 8.80 8.57 26.54
N VAL A 46 8.65 9.88 26.39
CA VAL A 46 7.91 10.49 25.26
C VAL A 46 8.79 10.47 24.02
N ILE A 47 8.25 9.96 22.90
CA ILE A 47 8.93 9.95 21.61
C ILE A 47 8.12 10.71 20.57
N ALA A 48 8.81 11.35 19.61
CA ALA A 48 8.17 12.04 18.51
C ALA A 48 7.62 11.04 17.48
N ILE A 49 6.39 11.29 17.00
CA ILE A 49 5.79 10.55 15.88
C ILE A 49 6.24 11.24 14.60
N LEU A 50 6.99 10.53 13.77
CA LEU A 50 7.59 11.08 12.56
C LEU A 50 6.80 10.76 11.29
N SER A 51 5.91 9.76 11.33
CA SER A 51 5.13 9.29 10.18
C SER A 51 3.82 8.65 10.59
N GLY A 52 2.94 8.45 9.61
CA GLY A 52 1.63 7.82 9.80
C GLY A 52 0.55 8.80 10.27
N VAL A 53 -0.65 8.26 10.41
CA VAL A 53 -1.82 8.98 10.93
C VAL A 53 -2.08 8.57 12.39
N PRO A 54 -2.61 9.46 13.23
CA PRO A 54 -2.91 9.12 14.62
C PRO A 54 -3.95 7.99 14.70
N GLN A 55 -3.54 6.83 15.21
CA GLN A 55 -4.45 5.70 15.45
C GLN A 55 -5.49 6.06 16.51
N GLY A 56 -6.73 5.59 16.31
CA GLY A 56 -7.84 5.90 17.20
C GLY A 56 -8.48 7.28 16.99
N SER A 57 -7.97 8.09 16.05
CA SER A 57 -8.62 9.33 15.67
C SER A 57 -9.71 9.11 14.61
N VAL A 58 -10.74 9.95 14.61
CA VAL A 58 -11.82 9.91 13.60
C VAL A 58 -11.29 10.18 12.19
N LEU A 59 -10.28 11.02 12.06
CA LEU A 59 -9.70 11.42 10.77
C LEU A 59 -8.65 10.45 10.25
N GLY A 60 -7.99 9.68 11.11
CA GLY A 60 -6.93 8.78 10.73
C GLY A 60 -7.26 7.89 9.53
N PRO A 61 -8.38 7.15 9.55
CA PRO A 61 -8.80 6.30 8.43
C PRO A 61 -9.01 7.07 7.13
N ILE A 62 -9.64 8.25 7.19
CA ILE A 62 -9.91 9.08 6.01
C ILE A 62 -8.60 9.59 5.40
N LEU A 63 -7.70 10.12 6.23
CA LEU A 63 -6.40 10.62 5.78
C LEU A 63 -5.53 9.50 5.21
N PHE A 64 -5.61 8.30 5.78
CA PHE A 64 -4.90 7.15 5.24
C PHE A 64 -5.43 6.74 3.86
N VAL A 65 -6.75 6.67 3.68
CA VAL A 65 -7.37 6.36 2.38
C VAL A 65 -6.97 7.40 1.33
N LEU A 66 -7.03 8.68 1.65
CA LEU A 66 -6.58 9.75 0.75
C LEU A 66 -5.10 9.61 0.37
N PHE A 67 -4.28 9.19 1.33
CA PHE A 67 -2.85 8.97 1.10
C PHE A 67 -2.59 7.78 0.18
N ILE A 68 -3.22 6.62 0.42
CA ILE A 68 -2.93 5.40 -0.33
C ILE A 68 -3.59 5.38 -1.72
N ASN A 69 -4.57 6.22 -1.95
CA ASN A 69 -5.37 6.18 -3.18
C ASN A 69 -4.56 6.52 -4.45
N ASP A 70 -3.46 7.27 -4.34
CA ASP A 70 -2.57 7.55 -5.48
C ASP A 70 -1.83 6.29 -5.99
N LEU A 71 -1.76 5.24 -5.18
CA LEU A 71 -1.21 3.95 -5.59
C LEU A 71 -1.94 3.38 -6.82
N VAL A 72 -3.26 3.62 -6.93
CA VAL A 72 -4.07 3.14 -8.07
C VAL A 72 -3.57 3.77 -9.38
N ASP A 73 -3.09 5.00 -9.34
CA ASP A 73 -2.56 5.70 -10.50
C ASP A 73 -1.30 5.05 -11.08
N CYS A 74 -0.57 4.30 -10.26
CA CYS A 74 0.60 3.56 -10.70
C CYS A 74 0.26 2.46 -11.72
N PHE A 75 -0.97 2.00 -11.78
CA PHE A 75 -1.39 0.91 -12.66
C PHE A 75 -2.05 1.40 -13.96
N LYS A 76 -2.13 2.70 -14.17
CA LYS A 76 -2.60 3.25 -15.45
C LYS A 76 -1.79 2.66 -16.60
N ASN A 77 -2.48 2.30 -17.67
CA ASN A 77 -1.92 1.67 -18.88
C ASN A 77 -1.40 0.22 -18.71
N LEU A 78 -1.78 -0.46 -17.63
CA LEU A 78 -1.59 -1.90 -17.48
C LEU A 78 -2.95 -2.62 -17.57
N ALA A 79 -2.98 -3.80 -18.17
CA ALA A 79 -4.18 -4.66 -18.18
C ALA A 79 -4.37 -5.38 -16.83
N VAL A 80 -4.34 -4.59 -15.75
CA VAL A 80 -4.48 -5.07 -14.37
C VAL A 80 -5.64 -4.35 -13.69
N SER A 81 -6.54 -5.11 -13.10
CA SER A 81 -7.58 -4.56 -12.24
C SER A 81 -7.07 -4.46 -10.80
N THR A 82 -7.42 -3.36 -10.14
CA THR A 82 -6.93 -3.04 -8.80
C THR A 82 -8.11 -2.85 -7.84
N LYS A 83 -8.00 -3.42 -6.66
CA LYS A 83 -8.90 -3.13 -5.54
C LYS A 83 -8.08 -2.83 -4.29
N LEU A 84 -8.47 -1.77 -3.60
CA LEU A 84 -7.93 -1.37 -2.32
C LEU A 84 -9.00 -1.50 -1.24
N PHE A 85 -8.61 -2.02 -0.10
CA PHE A 85 -9.41 -2.00 1.11
C PHE A 85 -8.50 -1.72 2.30
N ALA A 86 -8.58 -0.52 2.85
CA ALA A 86 -7.63 -0.01 3.83
C ALA A 86 -6.18 -0.18 3.32
N ASP A 87 -5.35 -0.97 3.99
CA ASP A 87 -3.97 -1.29 3.63
C ASP A 87 -3.82 -2.52 2.71
N ASP A 88 -4.92 -3.23 2.44
CA ASP A 88 -4.92 -4.40 1.57
C ASP A 88 -5.04 -4.01 0.09
N LEU A 89 -4.08 -4.43 -0.72
CA LEU A 89 -4.07 -4.29 -2.17
C LEU A 89 -4.34 -5.63 -2.83
N LYS A 90 -5.32 -5.68 -3.73
CA LYS A 90 -5.57 -6.81 -4.62
C LYS A 90 -5.34 -6.39 -6.07
N LEU A 91 -4.43 -7.07 -6.74
CA LEU A 91 -4.16 -6.94 -8.16
C LEU A 91 -4.61 -8.21 -8.85
N TYR A 92 -5.36 -8.09 -9.93
CA TYR A 92 -5.79 -9.25 -10.70
C TYR A 92 -5.86 -8.92 -12.18
N THR A 93 -5.50 -9.91 -12.97
CA THR A 93 -5.60 -9.88 -14.41
C THR A 93 -6.07 -11.23 -14.93
N SER A 94 -6.69 -11.23 -16.10
CA SER A 94 -6.95 -12.45 -16.85
C SER A 94 -6.06 -12.44 -18.09
N TYR A 95 -5.46 -13.57 -18.40
CA TYR A 95 -4.63 -13.70 -19.60
C TYR A 95 -5.04 -14.96 -20.39
N GLY A 96 -4.99 -14.83 -21.70
CA GLY A 96 -5.20 -15.92 -22.64
C GLY A 96 -3.94 -16.81 -22.80
N LEU A 97 -4.02 -17.79 -23.67
CA LEU A 97 -2.91 -18.70 -23.95
C LEU A 97 -1.68 -18.02 -24.56
N THR A 98 -1.86 -16.85 -25.15
CA THR A 98 -0.83 -16.08 -25.88
C THR A 98 -0.34 -14.84 -25.12
N ASP A 99 -1.04 -14.46 -24.03
CA ASP A 99 -0.71 -13.24 -23.31
C ASP A 99 0.38 -13.50 -22.28
N SER A 100 1.37 -12.62 -22.27
CA SER A 100 2.42 -12.66 -21.26
C SER A 100 1.93 -12.10 -19.93
N SER A 101 2.37 -12.67 -18.84
CA SER A 101 2.13 -12.17 -17.47
C SER A 101 2.88 -10.85 -17.16
N CYS A 102 3.38 -10.17 -18.19
CA CYS A 102 4.17 -8.94 -18.06
C CYS A 102 3.48 -7.87 -17.20
N ASP A 103 2.18 -7.67 -17.40
CA ASP A 103 1.46 -6.58 -16.71
C ASP A 103 1.38 -6.76 -15.20
N LEU A 104 1.18 -7.99 -14.72
CA LEU A 104 1.16 -8.24 -13.27
C LEU A 104 2.55 -8.10 -12.65
N THR A 105 3.59 -8.56 -13.34
CA THR A 105 4.98 -8.41 -12.91
C THR A 105 5.37 -6.93 -12.88
N GLU A 106 5.01 -6.17 -13.91
CA GLU A 106 5.23 -4.73 -13.96
C GLU A 106 4.44 -4.02 -12.86
N ALA A 107 3.19 -4.41 -12.59
CA ALA A 107 2.40 -3.87 -11.49
C ALA A 107 3.08 -4.08 -10.13
N LEU A 108 3.61 -5.27 -9.86
CA LEU A 108 4.36 -5.56 -8.63
C LEU A 108 5.63 -4.70 -8.51
N HIS A 109 6.34 -4.49 -9.62
CA HIS A 109 7.47 -3.57 -9.66
C HIS A 109 7.05 -2.13 -9.31
N ARG A 110 5.97 -1.63 -9.91
CA ARG A 110 5.45 -0.28 -9.64
C ARG A 110 5.00 -0.11 -8.18
N VAL A 111 4.35 -1.13 -7.60
CA VAL A 111 4.04 -1.15 -6.15
C VAL A 111 5.31 -1.00 -5.31
N THR A 112 6.37 -1.73 -5.67
CA THR A 112 7.65 -1.66 -4.96
C THR A 112 8.28 -0.26 -5.06
N VAL A 113 8.27 0.34 -6.24
CA VAL A 113 8.79 1.70 -6.46
C VAL A 113 7.97 2.71 -5.68
N TRP A 114 6.64 2.61 -5.73
CA TRP A 114 5.73 3.49 -4.99
C TRP A 114 5.96 3.37 -3.47
N ALA A 115 6.03 2.13 -2.94
CA ALA A 115 6.26 1.90 -1.53
C ALA A 115 7.62 2.47 -1.06
N LYS A 116 8.67 2.32 -1.87
CA LYS A 116 9.98 2.93 -1.60
C LYS A 116 9.90 4.45 -1.58
N LYS A 117 9.20 5.06 -2.55
CA LYS A 117 8.99 6.51 -2.60
C LYS A 117 8.32 7.03 -1.33
N TRP A 118 7.30 6.34 -0.85
CA TRP A 118 6.52 6.72 0.32
C TRP A 118 7.04 6.12 1.64
N GLN A 119 8.15 5.34 1.57
CA GLN A 119 8.78 4.66 2.71
C GLN A 119 7.82 3.73 3.48
N LEU A 120 6.92 3.11 2.77
CA LEU A 120 6.08 2.05 3.30
C LEU A 120 6.80 0.71 3.18
N THR A 121 6.74 -0.07 4.24
CA THR A 121 7.28 -1.43 4.22
C THR A 121 6.18 -2.40 3.81
N ILE A 122 6.37 -3.05 2.67
CA ILE A 122 5.47 -4.12 2.23
C ILE A 122 5.90 -5.41 2.92
N ASN A 123 4.95 -6.08 3.58
CA ASN A 123 5.21 -7.38 4.18
C ASN A 123 5.03 -8.49 3.15
N SER A 124 6.10 -8.86 2.45
CA SER A 124 6.09 -9.90 1.42
C SER A 124 5.67 -11.28 1.94
N THR A 125 5.87 -11.58 3.23
CA THR A 125 5.47 -12.87 3.82
C THR A 125 3.95 -13.06 3.93
N LYS A 126 3.20 -11.96 3.92
CA LYS A 126 1.73 -11.95 3.89
C LYS A 126 1.17 -11.88 2.47
N CYS A 127 2.03 -11.64 1.48
CA CYS A 127 1.61 -11.54 0.08
C CYS A 127 1.64 -12.92 -0.58
N ASN A 128 0.59 -13.21 -1.34
CA ASN A 128 0.46 -14.48 -2.06
C ASN A 128 -0.08 -14.22 -3.45
N VAL A 129 0.22 -15.11 -4.38
CA VAL A 129 -0.37 -15.13 -5.71
C VAL A 129 -1.39 -16.26 -5.77
N LEU A 130 -2.64 -15.94 -6.07
CA LEU A 130 -3.67 -16.91 -6.35
C LEU A 130 -3.76 -17.12 -7.87
N ARG A 131 -3.51 -18.35 -8.30
CA ARG A 131 -3.71 -18.73 -9.70
C ARG A 131 -4.97 -19.55 -9.85
N ILE A 132 -5.92 -19.03 -10.61
CA ILE A 132 -7.15 -19.74 -10.97
C ILE A 132 -7.00 -20.21 -12.41
N VAL A 133 -6.95 -21.49 -12.63
CA VAL A 133 -6.73 -22.10 -13.95
C VAL A 133 -7.95 -22.94 -14.33
N ASN A 134 -8.39 -22.80 -15.59
CA ASN A 134 -9.37 -23.73 -16.13
C ASN A 134 -8.75 -25.14 -16.18
N PRO A 135 -9.36 -26.18 -15.58
CA PRO A 135 -8.83 -27.55 -15.58
C PRO A 135 -8.52 -28.11 -16.97
N ARG A 136 -9.18 -27.58 -18.02
CA ARG A 136 -8.96 -28.00 -19.41
C ARG A 136 -7.73 -27.33 -20.06
N CYS A 137 -7.15 -26.29 -19.45
CA CYS A 137 -5.94 -25.65 -19.93
C CYS A 137 -4.70 -26.39 -19.42
N LYS A 138 -3.96 -27.03 -20.33
CA LYS A 138 -2.75 -27.79 -20.00
C LYS A 138 -1.50 -26.93 -19.77
N ASN A 139 -1.53 -25.66 -20.11
CA ASN A 139 -0.37 -24.77 -19.97
C ASN A 139 -0.23 -24.23 -18.55
N LYS A 140 0.64 -24.83 -17.77
CA LYS A 140 1.16 -24.27 -16.52
C LYS A 140 2.36 -23.40 -16.87
N SER A 141 2.20 -22.08 -16.91
CA SER A 141 3.36 -21.19 -16.93
C SER A 141 3.96 -21.16 -15.52
N ASP A 142 5.22 -21.53 -15.36
CA ASP A 142 5.95 -21.46 -14.09
C ASP A 142 6.48 -20.02 -13.86
N ILE A 143 5.55 -19.05 -13.86
CA ILE A 143 5.92 -17.65 -13.65
C ILE A 143 6.18 -17.45 -12.17
N VAL A 144 7.38 -16.98 -11.88
CA VAL A 144 7.79 -16.53 -10.57
C VAL A 144 7.46 -15.07 -10.44
N TYR A 145 6.70 -14.70 -9.41
CA TYR A 145 6.37 -13.31 -9.09
C TYR A 145 7.28 -12.86 -7.96
N ASP A 146 7.98 -11.77 -8.17
CA ASP A 146 8.85 -11.13 -7.19
C ASP A 146 8.21 -9.85 -6.64
N LEU A 147 8.33 -9.65 -5.34
CA LEU A 147 7.93 -8.42 -4.67
C LEU A 147 9.07 -7.96 -3.74
N ASN A 148 9.74 -6.89 -4.12
CA ASN A 148 10.86 -6.31 -3.36
C ASN A 148 12.00 -7.31 -3.08
N GLY A 149 12.38 -8.13 -4.09
CA GLY A 149 13.43 -9.14 -3.95
C GLY A 149 13.00 -10.43 -3.25
N SER A 150 11.71 -10.59 -2.97
CA SER A 150 11.14 -11.80 -2.36
C SER A 150 10.21 -12.48 -3.34
N SER A 151 10.45 -13.75 -3.63
CA SER A 151 9.55 -14.55 -4.45
C SER A 151 8.25 -14.84 -3.72
N LEU A 152 7.11 -14.55 -4.36
CA LEU A 152 5.79 -14.75 -3.78
C LEU A 152 5.35 -16.20 -3.88
N LYS A 153 4.70 -16.69 -2.83
CA LYS A 153 4.10 -18.02 -2.82
C LYS A 153 2.88 -18.07 -3.74
N VAL A 154 2.87 -19.05 -4.65
CA VAL A 154 1.72 -19.31 -5.52
C VAL A 154 0.79 -20.32 -4.85
N LEU A 155 -0.48 -19.96 -4.70
CA LEU A 155 -1.55 -20.79 -4.16
C LEU A 155 -2.42 -21.29 -5.31
N SER A 156 -2.70 -22.58 -5.35
CA SER A 156 -3.53 -23.20 -6.41
C SER A 156 -5.02 -23.16 -6.12
N VAL A 157 -5.42 -23.09 -4.85
CA VAL A 157 -6.83 -22.98 -4.40
C VAL A 157 -6.84 -22.26 -3.06
N VAL A 158 -7.65 -21.24 -2.94
CA VAL A 158 -8.06 -20.70 -1.63
C VAL A 158 -9.47 -21.23 -1.39
N LYS A 159 -9.64 -22.05 -0.36
CA LYS A 159 -10.97 -22.32 0.19
C LYS A 159 -11.27 -21.20 1.15
N ASP A 160 -12.36 -20.47 0.89
CA ASP A 160 -12.97 -19.57 1.87
C ASP A 160 -13.48 -20.35 3.08
#